data_88c5787cf6b0bdfc7ea0baeaceae9c89
#
_entry.id   88c5787cf6b0bdfc7ea0baeaceae9c89
#
_cell.length_a   1.000
_cell.length_b   1.000
_cell.length_c   1.000
_cell.angle_alpha   90.00
_cell.angle_beta   90.00
_cell.angle_gamma   90.00
#
_symmetry.space_group_name_H-M   'P 1'
#
loop_
_entity.id
_entity.type
_entity.pdbx_description
1 polymer ?
#
loop_
_entity_poly.entity_id
_entity_poly.type
_entity_poly.pdbx_seq_one_letter_code
_entity_poly.pdbx_strand_id
1 'polypeptide(L)'
;MSDQEIKSLVYNSEEIISSNVVEYTNRIIEAGITFDQELFTEYVQKALAEFGLLEVYNTIILPTLERIGILWLTNNIMPSQEHFISELVKQTIISNISFDNKIPDSAPSWLVFLPENEHHEIALLLAKYILKENNQKVIYLGQSVPKESLEIVRHHKKIDNILFS
;
A
#
# COMPACT_ATOMS: atom_id res chain seq x y z
N MET A 1 18.63 -34.59 -8.58
CA MET A 1 17.70 -33.75 -9.33
C MET A 1 18.43 -33.16 -10.53
N SER A 2 17.94 -33.37 -11.73
CA SER A 2 18.59 -32.90 -12.95
C SER A 2 18.25 -31.41 -13.19
N ASP A 3 19.10 -30.69 -13.98
CA ASP A 3 18.82 -29.29 -14.35
C ASP A 3 17.46 -29.12 -15.06
N GLN A 4 16.99 -30.12 -15.75
CA GLN A 4 15.66 -30.13 -16.39
C GLN A 4 14.51 -30.20 -15.38
N GLU A 5 14.66 -31.00 -14.30
CA GLU A 5 13.68 -31.06 -13.22
C GLU A 5 13.61 -29.75 -12.44
N ILE A 6 14.77 -29.11 -12.17
CA ILE A 6 14.82 -27.80 -11.52
C ILE A 6 14.12 -26.74 -12.38
N LYS A 7 14.43 -26.66 -13.68
CA LYS A 7 13.79 -25.71 -14.61
C LYS A 7 12.29 -25.93 -14.70
N SER A 8 11.80 -27.17 -14.74
CA SER A 8 10.36 -27.45 -14.80
C SER A 8 9.64 -27.04 -13.52
N LEU A 9 10.26 -27.22 -12.34
CA LEU A 9 9.71 -26.79 -11.05
C LEU A 9 9.65 -25.26 -10.93
N VAL A 10 10.69 -24.56 -11.38
CA VAL A 10 10.72 -23.10 -11.39
C VAL A 10 9.63 -22.55 -12.35
N TYR A 11 9.55 -23.08 -13.56
CA TYR A 11 8.55 -22.64 -14.54
C TYR A 11 7.12 -22.87 -14.04
N ASN A 12 6.84 -24.04 -13.46
CA ASN A 12 5.52 -24.35 -12.90
C ASN A 12 5.18 -23.45 -11.71
N SER A 13 6.18 -23.10 -10.85
CA SER A 13 5.94 -22.19 -9.74
C SER A 13 5.63 -20.74 -10.20
N GLU A 14 6.32 -20.24 -11.20
CA GLU A 14 6.07 -18.91 -11.78
C GLU A 14 4.68 -18.84 -12.44
N GLU A 15 4.26 -19.91 -13.14
CA GLU A 15 2.93 -19.98 -13.76
C GLU A 15 1.81 -20.00 -12.72
N ILE A 16 1.97 -20.74 -11.62
CA ILE A 16 1.02 -20.79 -10.50
C ILE A 16 0.95 -19.41 -9.80
N ILE A 17 2.06 -18.78 -9.51
CA ILE A 17 2.12 -17.45 -8.89
C ILE A 17 1.40 -16.43 -9.77
N SER A 18 1.66 -16.43 -11.08
CA SER A 18 0.98 -15.56 -12.05
C SER A 18 -0.54 -15.80 -12.07
N SER A 19 -0.98 -17.04 -11.98
CA SER A 19 -2.40 -17.40 -11.93
C SER A 19 -3.07 -16.87 -10.65
N ASN A 20 -2.43 -17.02 -9.49
CA ASN A 20 -2.96 -16.53 -8.22
C ASN A 20 -3.05 -15.01 -8.20
N VAL A 21 -2.05 -14.29 -8.69
CA VAL A 21 -2.05 -12.81 -8.80
C VAL A 21 -3.23 -12.34 -9.64
N VAL A 22 -3.49 -12.97 -10.78
CA VAL A 22 -4.63 -12.63 -11.65
C VAL A 22 -5.96 -12.89 -10.94
N GLU A 23 -6.09 -14.01 -10.25
CA GLU A 23 -7.30 -14.34 -9.48
C GLU A 23 -7.53 -13.29 -8.38
N TYR A 24 -6.53 -13.02 -7.55
CA TYR A 24 -6.62 -12.04 -6.46
C TYR A 24 -7.00 -10.64 -6.97
N THR A 25 -6.36 -10.18 -8.04
CA THR A 25 -6.69 -8.91 -8.68
C THR A 25 -8.15 -8.83 -9.12
N ASN A 26 -8.64 -9.87 -9.80
CA ASN A 26 -10.02 -9.89 -10.28
C ASN A 26 -11.04 -9.91 -9.15
N ARG A 27 -10.79 -10.68 -8.08
CA ARG A 27 -11.68 -10.74 -6.91
C ARG A 27 -11.70 -9.45 -6.11
N ILE A 28 -10.57 -8.77 -5.99
CA ILE A 28 -10.48 -7.46 -5.34
C ILE A 28 -11.25 -6.39 -6.13
N ILE A 29 -11.16 -6.42 -7.47
CA ILE A 29 -11.96 -5.53 -8.34
C ILE A 29 -13.46 -5.83 -8.19
N GLU A 30 -13.85 -7.10 -8.23
CA GLU A 30 -15.25 -7.54 -8.03
C GLU A 30 -15.79 -7.02 -6.70
N ALA A 31 -15.03 -7.21 -5.62
CA ALA A 31 -15.37 -6.72 -4.28
C ALA A 31 -15.61 -5.21 -4.25
N GLY A 32 -14.77 -4.44 -4.92
CA GLY A 32 -14.93 -2.99 -5.01
C GLY A 32 -16.17 -2.57 -5.79
N ILE A 33 -16.46 -3.22 -6.90
CA ILE A 33 -17.63 -2.93 -7.73
C ILE A 33 -18.94 -3.28 -7.00
N THR A 34 -18.93 -4.34 -6.19
CA THR A 34 -20.10 -4.84 -5.45
C THR A 34 -20.20 -4.31 -4.02
N PHE A 35 -19.25 -3.50 -3.55
CA PHE A 35 -19.14 -3.04 -2.15
C PHE A 35 -19.04 -4.20 -1.15
N ASP A 36 -18.39 -5.31 -1.54
CA ASP A 36 -18.23 -6.51 -0.72
C ASP A 36 -16.90 -6.46 0.07
N GLN A 37 -16.97 -5.92 1.29
CA GLN A 37 -15.81 -5.84 2.17
C GLN A 37 -15.29 -7.23 2.60
N GLU A 38 -16.17 -8.22 2.76
CA GLU A 38 -15.78 -9.56 3.20
C GLU A 38 -14.96 -10.24 2.10
N LEU A 39 -15.42 -10.19 0.86
CA LEU A 39 -14.70 -10.68 -0.31
C LEU A 39 -13.33 -9.99 -0.47
N PHE A 40 -13.28 -8.65 -0.35
CA PHE A 40 -12.03 -7.91 -0.38
C PHE A 40 -11.05 -8.41 0.68
N THR A 41 -11.52 -8.50 1.92
CA THR A 41 -10.69 -8.90 3.06
C THR A 41 -10.17 -10.32 2.90
N GLU A 42 -11.00 -11.26 2.47
CA GLU A 42 -10.62 -12.65 2.23
C GLU A 42 -9.44 -12.74 1.25
N TYR A 43 -9.56 -12.11 0.08
CA TYR A 43 -8.54 -12.24 -0.97
C TYR A 43 -7.28 -11.42 -0.70
N VAL A 44 -7.41 -10.26 -0.07
CA VAL A 44 -6.23 -9.50 0.37
C VAL A 44 -5.46 -10.25 1.45
N GLN A 45 -6.14 -10.87 2.43
CA GLN A 45 -5.45 -11.65 3.47
C GLN A 45 -4.75 -12.89 2.90
N LYS A 46 -5.35 -13.59 1.95
CA LYS A 46 -4.69 -14.68 1.22
C LYS A 46 -3.42 -14.21 0.51
N ALA A 47 -3.52 -13.11 -0.24
CA ALA A 47 -2.39 -12.53 -0.95
C ALA A 47 -1.28 -12.08 0.02
N LEU A 48 -1.63 -11.39 1.12
CA LEU A 48 -0.66 -10.96 2.13
C LEU A 48 0.06 -12.12 2.80
N ALA A 49 -0.63 -13.23 3.07
CA ALA A 49 -0.03 -14.43 3.64
C ALA A 49 0.93 -15.13 2.68
N GLU A 50 0.68 -15.05 1.38
CA GLU A 50 1.49 -15.68 0.34
C GLU A 50 2.71 -14.83 -0.06
N PHE A 51 2.55 -13.52 -0.21
CA PHE A 51 3.56 -12.64 -0.82
C PHE A 51 4.11 -11.55 0.10
N GLY A 52 3.41 -11.21 1.18
CA GLY A 52 3.72 -10.03 2.00
C GLY A 52 3.29 -8.70 1.36
N LEU A 53 3.24 -7.64 2.19
CA LEU A 53 2.60 -6.37 1.79
C LEU A 53 3.25 -5.68 0.58
N LEU A 54 4.58 -5.64 0.50
CA LEU A 54 5.26 -4.94 -0.60
C LEU A 54 5.00 -5.59 -1.95
N GLU A 55 5.06 -6.92 -2.01
CA GLU A 55 4.79 -7.65 -3.23
C GLU A 55 3.31 -7.55 -3.61
N VAL A 56 2.39 -7.72 -2.66
CA VAL A 56 0.94 -7.52 -2.86
C VAL A 56 0.64 -6.12 -3.37
N TYR A 57 1.30 -5.10 -2.81
CA TYR A 57 1.11 -3.73 -3.28
C TYR A 57 1.52 -3.59 -4.75
N ASN A 58 2.71 -4.05 -5.12
CA ASN A 58 3.26 -3.87 -6.46
C ASN A 58 2.54 -4.71 -7.52
N THR A 59 2.15 -5.94 -7.19
CA THR A 59 1.65 -6.90 -8.17
C THR A 59 0.14 -7.00 -8.23
N ILE A 60 -0.58 -6.59 -7.18
CA ILE A 60 -2.03 -6.72 -7.06
C ILE A 60 -2.69 -5.36 -6.83
N ILE A 61 -2.30 -4.63 -5.76
CA ILE A 61 -3.00 -3.40 -5.37
C ILE A 61 -2.79 -2.29 -6.40
N LEU A 62 -1.55 -2.00 -6.79
CA LEU A 62 -1.27 -0.93 -7.75
C LEU A 62 -1.93 -1.19 -9.11
N PRO A 63 -1.83 -2.37 -9.75
CA PRO A 63 -2.57 -2.67 -10.96
C PRO A 63 -4.10 -2.62 -10.79
N THR A 64 -4.62 -2.98 -9.60
CA THR A 64 -6.04 -2.85 -9.28
C THR A 64 -6.47 -1.38 -9.30
N LEU A 65 -5.73 -0.50 -8.59
CA LEU A 65 -6.03 0.92 -8.53
C LEU A 65 -5.94 1.59 -9.91
N GLU A 66 -4.95 1.24 -10.72
CA GLU A 66 -4.82 1.71 -12.11
C GLU A 66 -6.04 1.30 -12.95
N ARG A 67 -6.46 0.04 -12.85
CA ARG A 67 -7.63 -0.46 -13.57
C ARG A 67 -8.94 0.21 -13.12
N ILE A 68 -9.11 0.42 -11.82
CA ILE A 68 -10.23 1.18 -11.24
C ILE A 68 -10.23 2.62 -11.75
N GLY A 69 -9.06 3.27 -11.79
CA GLY A 69 -8.91 4.62 -12.35
C GLY A 69 -9.34 4.70 -13.82
N ILE A 70 -8.97 3.73 -14.65
CA ILE A 70 -9.41 3.64 -16.06
C ILE A 70 -10.93 3.45 -16.15
N LEU A 71 -11.50 2.56 -15.33
CA LEU A 71 -12.94 2.31 -15.31
C LEU A 71 -13.73 3.56 -14.88
N TRP A 72 -13.21 4.33 -13.92
CA TRP A 72 -13.79 5.60 -13.52
C TRP A 72 -13.73 6.64 -14.65
N LEU A 73 -12.57 6.83 -15.28
CA LEU A 73 -12.40 7.78 -16.40
C LEU A 73 -13.30 7.45 -17.59
N THR A 74 -13.65 6.20 -17.79
CA THR A 74 -14.55 5.72 -18.85
C THR A 74 -16.02 5.63 -18.41
N ASN A 75 -16.37 6.15 -17.23
CA ASN A 75 -17.72 6.09 -16.63
C ASN A 75 -18.30 4.66 -16.49
N ASN A 76 -17.45 3.65 -16.35
CA ASN A 76 -17.87 2.27 -16.10
C ASN A 76 -18.04 1.94 -14.62
N ILE A 77 -17.56 2.79 -13.72
CA ILE A 77 -17.79 2.72 -12.27
C ILE A 77 -18.12 4.10 -11.73
N MET A 78 -18.76 4.12 -10.55
CA MET A 78 -19.08 5.36 -9.85
C MET A 78 -17.94 5.76 -8.89
N PRO A 79 -17.79 7.06 -8.57
CA PRO A 79 -16.80 7.53 -7.57
C PRO A 79 -16.88 6.80 -6.22
N SER A 80 -18.08 6.39 -5.80
CA SER A 80 -18.29 5.64 -4.56
C SER A 80 -17.60 4.28 -4.55
N GLN A 81 -17.48 3.62 -5.69
CA GLN A 81 -16.79 2.32 -5.82
C GLN A 81 -15.27 2.49 -5.76
N GLU A 82 -14.75 3.54 -6.41
CA GLU A 82 -13.34 3.93 -6.30
C GLU A 82 -12.97 4.28 -4.84
N HIS A 83 -13.78 5.13 -4.19
CA HIS A 83 -13.56 5.49 -2.78
C HIS A 83 -13.60 4.28 -1.85
N PHE A 84 -14.56 3.37 -2.05
CA PHE A 84 -14.66 2.16 -1.24
C PHE A 84 -13.39 1.31 -1.31
N ILE A 85 -12.88 1.02 -2.52
CA ILE A 85 -11.63 0.27 -2.69
C ILE A 85 -10.44 1.03 -2.09
N SER A 86 -10.31 2.31 -2.36
CA SER A 86 -9.20 3.14 -1.88
C SER A 86 -9.15 3.16 -0.35
N GLU A 87 -10.30 3.25 0.32
CA GLU A 87 -10.37 3.19 1.79
C GLU A 87 -9.98 1.81 2.34
N LEU A 88 -10.41 0.71 1.71
CA LEU A 88 -10.00 -0.64 2.13
C LEU A 88 -8.51 -0.89 1.93
N VAL A 89 -7.93 -0.39 0.84
CA VAL A 89 -6.48 -0.43 0.60
C VAL A 89 -5.72 0.35 1.68
N LYS A 90 -6.16 1.55 2.03
CA LYS A 90 -5.55 2.34 3.12
C LYS A 90 -5.60 1.59 4.45
N GLN A 91 -6.76 1.02 4.81
CA GLN A 91 -6.92 0.22 6.02
C GLN A 91 -5.98 -1.00 6.02
N THR A 92 -5.83 -1.66 4.88
CA THR A 92 -4.89 -2.79 4.72
C THR A 92 -3.46 -2.37 5.01
N ILE A 93 -2.98 -1.28 4.42
CA ILE A 93 -1.61 -0.80 4.66
C ILE A 93 -1.43 -0.40 6.13
N ILE A 94 -2.37 0.35 6.70
CA ILE A 94 -2.31 0.82 8.09
C ILE A 94 -2.25 -0.36 9.07
N SER A 95 -3.07 -1.40 8.86
CA SER A 95 -3.11 -2.58 9.74
C SER A 95 -1.81 -3.40 9.72
N ASN A 96 -1.00 -3.25 8.67
CA ASN A 96 0.30 -3.92 8.55
C ASN A 96 1.47 -3.07 9.08
N ILE A 97 1.24 -1.81 9.51
CA ILE A 97 2.29 -0.99 10.11
C ILE A 97 2.51 -1.41 11.56
N SER A 98 3.70 -1.91 11.87
CA SER A 98 4.07 -2.26 13.24
C SER A 98 4.25 -1.00 14.10
N PHE A 99 3.68 -1.03 15.32
CA PHE A 99 3.86 0.02 16.33
C PHE A 99 4.91 -0.35 17.39
N ASP A 100 5.28 -1.63 17.48
CA ASP A 100 6.10 -2.17 18.59
C ASP A 100 7.60 -2.26 18.26
N ASN A 101 8.03 -1.78 17.11
CA ASN A 101 9.44 -1.81 16.75
C ASN A 101 10.27 -0.94 17.69
N LYS A 102 11.26 -1.52 18.35
CA LYS A 102 12.26 -0.78 19.12
C LYS A 102 13.16 -0.01 18.15
N ILE A 103 12.79 1.24 17.89
CA ILE A 103 13.54 2.11 16.99
C ILE A 103 14.75 2.66 17.76
N PRO A 104 15.99 2.50 17.26
CA PRO A 104 17.19 3.03 17.90
C PRO A 104 17.11 4.55 18.07
N ASP A 105 17.67 5.08 19.17
CA ASP A 105 17.70 6.53 19.40
C ASP A 105 18.48 7.29 18.32
N SER A 106 19.48 6.64 17.73
CA SER A 106 20.29 7.16 16.62
C SER A 106 19.62 7.09 15.24
N ALA A 107 18.45 6.43 15.13
CA ALA A 107 17.78 6.30 13.85
C ALA A 107 17.36 7.66 13.28
N PRO A 108 17.52 7.90 11.98
CA PRO A 108 17.07 9.13 11.34
C PRO A 108 15.56 9.35 11.52
N SER A 109 15.18 10.62 11.63
CA SER A 109 13.78 11.04 11.72
C SER A 109 13.27 11.54 10.38
N TRP A 110 12.10 11.09 10.01
CA TRP A 110 11.40 11.43 8.76
C TRP A 110 10.10 12.17 9.07
N LEU A 111 9.93 13.33 8.45
CA LEU A 111 8.65 14.02 8.37
C LEU A 111 7.96 13.63 7.07
N VAL A 112 6.77 13.04 7.16
CA VAL A 112 6.05 12.43 6.02
C VAL A 112 4.66 13.06 5.94
N PHE A 113 4.36 13.73 4.82
CA PHE A 113 3.09 14.43 4.62
C PHE A 113 2.78 14.64 3.13
N LEU A 114 1.52 15.00 2.84
CA LEU A 114 1.11 15.57 1.55
C LEU A 114 0.85 17.06 1.70
N PRO A 115 1.24 17.88 0.70
CA PRO A 115 0.97 19.31 0.70
C PRO A 115 -0.52 19.63 0.78
N GLU A 116 -0.82 20.88 1.08
CA GLU A 116 -2.19 21.39 1.09
C GLU A 116 -2.90 21.09 -0.23
N ASN A 117 -4.15 20.61 -0.14
CA ASN A 117 -5.01 20.16 -1.23
C ASN A 117 -4.58 18.86 -1.95
N GLU A 118 -3.54 18.15 -1.47
CA GLU A 118 -3.22 16.82 -1.96
C GLU A 118 -3.81 15.75 -1.02
N HIS A 119 -4.56 14.78 -1.61
CA HIS A 119 -5.33 13.77 -0.87
C HIS A 119 -4.97 12.32 -1.22
N HIS A 120 -4.10 12.08 -2.21
CA HIS A 120 -3.75 10.73 -2.68
C HIS A 120 -2.72 10.06 -1.76
N GLU A 121 -3.12 9.70 -0.55
CA GLU A 121 -2.20 9.27 0.51
C GLU A 121 -1.79 7.78 0.51
N ILE A 122 -2.29 6.94 -0.40
CA ILE A 122 -1.98 5.49 -0.42
C ILE A 122 -0.47 5.26 -0.53
N ALA A 123 0.19 5.94 -1.48
CA ALA A 123 1.64 5.84 -1.64
C ALA A 123 2.40 6.35 -0.41
N LEU A 124 1.88 7.40 0.25
CA LEU A 124 2.47 7.95 1.47
C LEU A 124 2.37 6.97 2.65
N LEU A 125 1.24 6.25 2.77
CA LEU A 125 1.05 5.20 3.78
C LEU A 125 2.00 4.01 3.54
N LEU A 126 2.21 3.62 2.27
CA LEU A 126 3.19 2.60 1.94
C LEU A 126 4.62 3.04 2.29
N ALA A 127 4.97 4.29 2.01
CA ALA A 127 6.26 4.85 2.39
C ALA A 127 6.45 4.84 3.93
N LYS A 128 5.41 5.19 4.69
CA LYS A 128 5.41 5.06 6.16
C LYS A 128 5.66 3.61 6.59
N TYR A 129 5.00 2.64 5.96
CA TYR A 129 5.22 1.22 6.22
C TYR A 129 6.68 0.84 5.98
N ILE A 130 7.23 1.16 4.80
CA ILE A 130 8.63 0.87 4.45
C ILE A 130 9.62 1.48 5.45
N LEU A 131 9.43 2.74 5.82
CA LEU A 131 10.28 3.42 6.80
C LEU A 131 10.23 2.72 8.16
N LYS A 132 9.05 2.31 8.62
CA LYS A 132 8.87 1.59 9.88
C LYS A 132 9.52 0.22 9.87
N GLU A 133 9.37 -0.55 8.80
CA GLU A 133 10.03 -1.86 8.64
C GLU A 133 11.56 -1.73 8.64
N ASN A 134 12.09 -0.58 8.22
CA ASN A 134 13.52 -0.28 8.26
C ASN A 134 13.95 0.46 9.56
N ASN A 135 13.16 0.38 10.62
CA ASN A 135 13.45 0.94 11.94
C ASN A 135 13.74 2.46 11.92
N GLN A 136 13.08 3.21 11.01
CA GLN A 136 13.20 4.66 10.95
C GLN A 136 12.18 5.34 11.88
N LYS A 137 12.54 6.50 12.43
CA LYS A 137 11.61 7.37 13.16
C LYS A 137 10.71 8.09 12.17
N VAL A 138 9.39 7.98 12.31
CA VAL A 138 8.44 8.59 11.38
C VAL A 138 7.46 9.49 12.13
N ILE A 139 7.40 10.76 11.71
CA ILE A 139 6.35 11.71 12.06
C ILE A 139 5.44 11.81 10.84
N TYR A 140 4.29 11.18 10.93
CA TYR A 140 3.33 11.14 9.83
C TYR A 140 2.20 12.15 10.09
N LEU A 141 2.08 13.15 9.21
CA LEU A 141 1.04 14.17 9.31
C LEU A 141 -0.17 13.89 8.42
N GLY A 142 0.00 13.00 7.42
CA GLY A 142 -1.09 12.64 6.52
C GLY A 142 -1.27 13.62 5.36
N GLN A 143 -2.52 13.74 4.92
CA GLN A 143 -2.90 14.50 3.73
C GLN A 143 -3.21 15.97 4.04
N SER A 144 -3.12 16.80 3.00
CA SER A 144 -3.54 18.22 3.01
C SER A 144 -2.97 19.04 4.18
N VAL A 145 -1.64 19.00 4.36
CA VAL A 145 -0.96 19.70 5.46
C VAL A 145 -0.59 21.12 5.05
N PRO A 146 -1.11 22.15 5.73
CA PRO A 146 -0.74 23.53 5.48
C PRO A 146 0.75 23.79 5.76
N LYS A 147 1.39 24.59 4.93
CA LYS A 147 2.84 24.89 5.02
C LYS A 147 3.22 25.45 6.40
N GLU A 148 2.39 26.28 6.97
CA GLU A 148 2.62 26.94 8.26
C GLU A 148 2.71 25.90 9.42
N SER A 149 2.02 24.76 9.28
CA SER A 149 2.04 23.68 10.29
C SER A 149 3.40 22.99 10.38
N LEU A 150 4.22 23.04 9.32
CA LEU A 150 5.54 22.41 9.30
C LEU A 150 6.54 23.10 10.22
N GLU A 151 6.43 24.41 10.39
CA GLU A 151 7.29 25.17 11.31
C GLU A 151 7.10 24.71 12.75
N ILE A 152 5.86 24.41 13.16
CA ILE A 152 5.55 23.92 14.51
C ILE A 152 6.23 22.56 14.76
N VAL A 153 6.21 21.67 13.78
CA VAL A 153 6.88 20.36 13.90
C VAL A 153 8.39 20.53 14.09
N ARG A 154 9.03 21.41 13.32
CA ARG A 154 10.47 21.69 13.41
C ARG A 154 10.89 22.27 14.75
N HIS A 155 10.04 23.04 15.41
CA HIS A 155 10.31 23.55 16.75
C HIS A 155 10.31 22.46 17.83
N HIS A 156 9.51 21.42 17.65
CA HIS A 156 9.35 20.35 18.65
C HIS A 156 10.20 19.11 18.40
N LYS A 157 10.59 18.88 17.15
CA LYS A 157 11.31 17.66 16.75
C LYS A 157 12.47 17.98 15.81
N LYS A 158 13.58 17.28 16.03
CA LYS A 158 14.67 17.24 15.04
C LYS A 158 14.19 16.41 13.85
N ILE A 159 14.26 16.98 12.65
CA ILE A 159 13.90 16.34 11.40
C ILE A 159 15.19 16.20 10.58
N ASP A 160 15.55 14.95 10.24
CA ASP A 160 16.71 14.65 9.40
C ASP A 160 16.33 14.57 7.92
N ASN A 161 15.10 14.09 7.61
CA ASN A 161 14.61 13.89 6.26
C ASN A 161 13.15 14.31 6.13
N ILE A 162 12.75 14.73 4.92
CA ILE A 162 11.38 15.06 4.56
C ILE A 162 10.98 14.23 3.35
N LEU A 163 9.79 13.61 3.41
CA LEU A 163 9.17 12.92 2.30
C LEU A 163 7.77 13.52 2.08
N PHE A 164 7.54 14.00 0.88
CA PHE A 164 6.23 14.50 0.43
C PHE A 164 6.04 14.15 -1.05
N SER A 165 4.80 14.09 -1.51
CA SER A 165 4.44 13.76 -2.89
C SER A 165 3.46 14.79 -3.45
#